data_f73d6e1b309c691fcd1e7b8339d6f1f4
#
_entry.id   f73d6e1b309c691fcd1e7b8339d6f1f4
#
_cell.length_a   1.000
_cell.length_b   1.000
_cell.length_c   1.000
_cell.angle_alpha   90.00
_cell.angle_beta   90.00
_cell.angle_gamma   90.00
#
_symmetry.space_group_name_H-M   'P 1'
#
loop_
_entity.id
_entity.type
_entity.pdbx_description
1 polymer ?
#
loop_
_entity_poly.entity_id
_entity_poly.type
_entity_poly.pdbx_seq_one_letter_code
_entity_poly.pdbx_strand_id
1 'polypeptide(L)'
;MATSLRGLDAGPGSLRRWILICFAALLLLPPRPNLGYNENYTEPVCGTPWWPGNLEKSHHWPWEASLQIEDKHVCGGALIDRSWVVSAAHCIQGNKEYSVMLGSSTLHPNGSSWTLKIPVGDIIIHPKYWGRNFIRSDIALLCLETPVTFNKYVQPICLPEHNFNFKVGTKCWVTGWGQVKQHSSAQLTPAPELWEAEVFIIDNKNCDSIFHKKTLYPQVVPLIRKNMICTTNYGEDLCYGDPGGPLACEIDGRWILAGVFSWEKACTTIPNLSVYTRITKYTIWIKDQVSHGALLGPCRTFWLLLLPWLLQLPVSL
;
A
#
# COMPACT_ATOMS: atom_id res chain seq x y z
N MET A 1 -49.43 50.62 -12.00
CA MET A 1 -48.51 50.88 -10.87
C MET A 1 -47.27 50.07 -11.11
N ALA A 2 -46.20 50.73 -11.55
CA ALA A 2 -44.91 50.12 -11.87
C ALA A 2 -43.94 50.44 -10.73
N THR A 3 -43.42 49.44 -10.04
CA THR A 3 -42.40 49.61 -9.04
C THR A 3 -41.02 49.23 -9.64
N SER A 4 -40.19 50.25 -9.77
CA SER A 4 -38.82 50.24 -10.21
C SER A 4 -37.93 49.49 -9.21
N LEU A 5 -37.22 48.46 -9.67
CA LEU A 5 -36.07 47.86 -8.97
C LEU A 5 -34.80 48.55 -9.47
N ARG A 6 -34.17 49.31 -8.59
CA ARG A 6 -32.85 49.94 -8.82
C ARG A 6 -31.78 48.86 -8.80
N GLY A 7 -30.97 48.81 -9.88
CA GLY A 7 -29.76 48.02 -9.95
C GLY A 7 -28.71 48.57 -9.00
N LEU A 8 -28.02 47.67 -8.28
CA LEU A 8 -26.81 47.97 -7.51
C LEU A 8 -25.62 47.81 -8.47
N ASP A 9 -25.11 48.93 -8.95
CA ASP A 9 -23.83 49.00 -9.68
C ASP A 9 -22.68 48.63 -8.72
N ALA A 10 -22.10 47.47 -8.90
CA ALA A 10 -20.87 47.09 -8.25
C ALA A 10 -19.68 47.63 -9.06
N GLY A 11 -19.19 48.83 -8.70
CA GLY A 11 -18.03 49.45 -9.33
C GLY A 11 -16.73 48.66 -9.08
N PRO A 12 -15.71 48.86 -9.94
CA PRO A 12 -14.42 48.11 -9.89
C PRO A 12 -13.62 48.26 -8.61
N GLY A 13 -14.06 49.08 -7.65
CA GLY A 13 -13.45 49.21 -6.31
C GLY A 13 -13.81 48.10 -5.31
N SER A 14 -14.89 47.35 -5.54
CA SER A 14 -15.35 46.34 -4.60
C SER A 14 -14.45 45.09 -4.62
N LEU A 15 -13.97 44.68 -5.78
CA LEU A 15 -13.14 43.50 -5.96
C LEU A 15 -11.77 43.65 -5.26
N ARG A 16 -11.14 44.83 -5.37
CA ARG A 16 -9.89 45.14 -4.65
C ARG A 16 -10.07 45.16 -3.13
N ARG A 17 -11.22 45.59 -2.63
CA ARG A 17 -11.54 45.57 -1.21
C ARG A 17 -11.71 44.14 -0.67
N TRP A 18 -12.33 43.22 -1.42
CA TRP A 18 -12.48 41.84 -1.05
C TRP A 18 -11.14 41.09 -1.07
N ILE A 19 -10.27 41.35 -2.05
CA ILE A 19 -8.92 40.76 -2.11
C ILE A 19 -8.08 41.22 -0.92
N LEU A 20 -8.16 42.50 -0.54
CA LEU A 20 -7.43 43.01 0.62
C LEU A 20 -7.96 42.44 1.95
N ILE A 21 -9.27 42.23 2.08
CA ILE A 21 -9.87 41.60 3.27
C ILE A 21 -9.47 40.15 3.36
N CYS A 22 -9.43 39.41 2.25
CA CYS A 22 -8.96 38.02 2.25
C CYS A 22 -7.45 37.92 2.58
N PHE A 23 -6.62 38.83 2.08
CA PHE A 23 -5.20 38.87 2.44
C PHE A 23 -4.99 39.28 3.92
N ALA A 24 -5.74 40.22 4.45
CA ALA A 24 -5.69 40.59 5.84
C ALA A 24 -6.18 39.48 6.77
N ALA A 25 -7.19 38.71 6.37
CA ALA A 25 -7.67 37.55 7.11
C ALA A 25 -6.64 36.39 7.13
N LEU A 26 -5.85 36.23 6.05
CA LEU A 26 -4.76 35.26 6.01
C LEU A 26 -3.58 35.62 6.94
N LEU A 27 -3.35 36.93 7.13
CA LEU A 27 -2.29 37.45 8.02
C LEU A 27 -2.69 37.45 9.51
N LEU A 28 -4.00 37.33 9.78
CA LEU A 28 -4.55 37.26 11.15
C LEU A 28 -4.77 35.81 11.64
N LEU A 29 -4.41 34.81 10.86
CA LEU A 29 -4.39 33.44 11.37
C LEU A 29 -3.36 33.34 12.48
N PRO A 30 -3.74 32.89 13.69
CA PRO A 30 -2.78 32.70 14.77
C PRO A 30 -1.66 31.78 14.29
N PRO A 31 -0.40 32.01 14.69
CA PRO A 31 0.66 31.07 14.38
C PRO A 31 0.24 29.70 14.89
N ARG A 32 0.38 28.68 14.03
CA ARG A 32 0.08 27.30 14.44
C ARG A 32 0.80 27.06 15.75
N PRO A 33 0.13 26.52 16.77
CA PRO A 33 0.81 26.19 18.01
C PRO A 33 2.00 25.31 17.64
N ASN A 34 3.19 25.69 17.98
CA ASN A 34 4.36 24.82 17.98
C ASN A 34 4.00 23.68 18.92
N LEU A 35 3.52 22.57 18.36
CA LEU A 35 3.50 21.30 19.06
C LEU A 35 4.96 21.06 19.41
N GLY A 36 5.31 21.23 20.68
CA GLY A 36 6.66 21.05 21.19
C GLY A 36 7.20 19.72 20.69
N TYR A 37 8.14 19.81 19.77
CA TYR A 37 8.88 18.67 19.24
C TYR A 37 9.70 18.16 20.42
N ASN A 38 9.31 17.02 20.96
CA ASN A 38 10.06 16.38 22.03
C ASN A 38 11.32 15.81 21.34
N GLU A 39 12.46 16.50 21.49
CA GLU A 39 13.74 16.19 20.82
C GLU A 39 14.27 14.77 21.07
N ASN A 40 13.63 14.00 21.96
CA ASN A 40 14.00 12.63 22.28
C ASN A 40 13.16 11.56 21.55
N TYR A 41 12.23 11.95 20.68
CA TYR A 41 11.48 10.97 19.89
C TYR A 41 12.20 10.76 18.57
N THR A 42 13.19 9.87 18.55
CA THR A 42 13.74 9.33 17.30
C THR A 42 12.62 8.58 16.62
N GLU A 43 12.18 9.03 15.44
CA GLU A 43 11.24 8.28 14.64
C GLU A 43 11.74 6.85 14.47
N PRO A 44 10.89 5.83 14.67
CA PRO A 44 11.33 4.46 14.51
C PRO A 44 11.85 4.28 13.07
N VAL A 45 13.07 3.81 12.98
CA VAL A 45 13.71 3.52 11.71
C VAL A 45 12.95 2.34 11.07
N CYS A 46 12.49 2.49 9.82
CA CYS A 46 11.80 1.42 9.11
C CYS A 46 12.56 0.09 9.15
N GLY A 47 11.85 -1.03 9.10
CA GLY A 47 12.41 -2.37 8.94
C GLY A 47 13.26 -2.85 10.11
N THR A 48 13.23 -2.16 11.23
CA THR A 48 13.85 -2.63 12.47
C THR A 48 12.75 -3.10 13.39
N PRO A 49 12.58 -4.42 13.59
CA PRO A 49 11.73 -4.90 14.67
C PRO A 49 12.25 -4.30 15.97
N TRP A 50 11.44 -3.54 16.68
CA TRP A 50 11.85 -2.79 17.89
C TRP A 50 12.23 -3.71 19.04
N TRP A 51 12.40 -5.00 18.78
CA TRP A 51 12.60 -5.99 19.81
C TRP A 51 13.86 -6.86 19.60
N PRO A 52 14.87 -6.71 20.43
CA PRO A 52 15.95 -7.69 20.53
C PRO A 52 15.52 -8.83 21.47
N GLY A 53 15.05 -9.94 20.91
CA GLY A 53 14.87 -11.21 21.66
C GLY A 53 13.42 -11.52 22.09
N ASN A 54 13.04 -12.78 21.88
CA ASN A 54 11.86 -13.52 22.42
C ASN A 54 10.51 -12.79 22.44
N LEU A 55 10.07 -12.30 21.29
CA LEU A 55 8.65 -12.05 21.08
C LEU A 55 7.93 -13.36 20.75
N GLU A 56 6.75 -13.53 21.32
CA GLU A 56 5.78 -14.50 20.82
C GLU A 56 5.67 -14.34 19.31
N LYS A 57 5.68 -15.46 18.57
CA LYS A 57 5.68 -15.53 17.09
C LYS A 57 4.61 -14.63 16.45
N SER A 58 3.55 -14.32 17.19
CA SER A 58 2.39 -13.53 16.77
C SER A 58 2.67 -12.05 16.46
N HIS A 59 3.88 -11.53 16.64
CA HIS A 59 4.17 -10.10 16.48
C HIS A 59 5.48 -9.81 15.73
N HIS A 60 5.99 -10.78 14.97
CA HIS A 60 7.23 -10.62 14.21
C HIS A 60 7.12 -9.65 13.03
N TRP A 61 5.90 -9.35 12.55
CA TRP A 61 5.66 -8.65 11.31
C TRP A 61 4.82 -7.38 11.53
N PRO A 62 5.40 -6.32 12.16
CA PRO A 62 4.64 -5.14 12.56
C PRO A 62 4.16 -4.26 11.40
N TRP A 63 4.61 -4.55 10.20
CA TRP A 63 4.14 -3.91 8.95
C TRP A 63 3.03 -4.69 8.26
N GLU A 64 2.70 -5.91 8.71
CA GLU A 64 1.65 -6.70 8.08
C GLU A 64 0.30 -6.04 8.22
N ALA A 65 -0.41 -5.95 7.09
CA ALA A 65 -1.69 -5.28 6.99
C ALA A 65 -2.73 -6.20 6.35
N SER A 66 -3.90 -6.29 6.97
CA SER A 66 -5.06 -6.94 6.38
C SER A 66 -5.96 -5.90 5.71
N LEU A 67 -6.07 -5.93 4.39
CA LEU A 67 -7.06 -5.17 3.64
C LEU A 67 -8.43 -5.85 3.75
N GLN A 68 -9.43 -5.11 4.17
CA GLN A 68 -10.76 -5.64 4.49
C GLN A 68 -11.87 -4.89 3.76
N ILE A 69 -12.92 -5.63 3.39
CA ILE A 69 -14.21 -5.12 2.96
C ILE A 69 -15.25 -5.72 3.90
N GLU A 70 -16.10 -4.90 4.53
CA GLU A 70 -17.13 -5.38 5.46
C GLU A 70 -16.57 -6.34 6.53
N ASP A 71 -15.42 -5.97 7.12
CA ASP A 71 -14.69 -6.76 8.14
C ASP A 71 -14.15 -8.11 7.67
N LYS A 72 -14.19 -8.37 6.38
CA LYS A 72 -13.64 -9.59 5.80
C LYS A 72 -12.30 -9.30 5.14
N HIS A 73 -11.30 -10.08 5.50
CA HIS A 73 -10.01 -10.06 4.82
C HIS A 73 -10.17 -10.39 3.34
N VAL A 74 -9.64 -9.54 2.49
CA VAL A 74 -9.66 -9.73 1.03
C VAL A 74 -8.27 -9.80 0.43
N CYS A 75 -7.29 -9.14 1.06
CA CYS A 75 -5.90 -9.11 0.61
C CYS A 75 -4.97 -8.73 1.77
N GLY A 76 -3.70 -9.09 1.64
CA GLY A 76 -2.63 -8.56 2.45
C GLY A 76 -2.16 -7.18 2.00
N GLY A 77 -1.23 -6.61 2.76
CA GLY A 77 -0.55 -5.36 2.45
C GLY A 77 0.62 -5.12 3.38
N ALA A 78 1.39 -4.08 3.12
CA ALA A 78 2.50 -3.69 3.98
C ALA A 78 2.45 -2.20 4.33
N LEU A 79 2.54 -1.88 5.61
CA LEU A 79 2.68 -0.51 6.09
C LEU A 79 4.07 0.01 5.71
N ILE A 80 4.13 1.11 4.98
CA ILE A 80 5.38 1.72 4.50
C ILE A 80 5.62 3.11 5.09
N ASP A 81 4.58 3.75 5.63
CA ASP A 81 4.59 5.07 6.25
C ASP A 81 3.41 5.19 7.23
N ARG A 82 3.35 6.25 8.05
CA ARG A 82 2.24 6.46 9.02
C ARG A 82 0.86 6.44 8.40
N SER A 83 0.73 6.86 7.16
CA SER A 83 -0.55 6.97 6.45
C SER A 83 -0.65 6.10 5.21
N TRP A 84 0.35 5.28 4.92
CA TRP A 84 0.43 4.58 3.66
C TRP A 84 0.67 3.08 3.80
N VAL A 85 -0.19 2.32 3.17
CA VAL A 85 -0.05 0.87 2.99
C VAL A 85 0.07 0.57 1.51
N VAL A 86 1.01 -0.29 1.13
CA VAL A 86 1.11 -0.83 -0.23
C VAL A 86 0.45 -2.19 -0.30
N SER A 87 -0.30 -2.44 -1.38
CA SER A 87 -0.94 -3.73 -1.69
C SER A 87 -0.95 -3.96 -3.20
N ALA A 88 -1.58 -5.03 -3.67
CA ALA A 88 -1.73 -5.29 -5.10
C ALA A 88 -2.92 -4.53 -5.69
N ALA A 89 -2.78 -4.07 -6.93
CA ALA A 89 -3.85 -3.36 -7.62
C ALA A 89 -5.07 -4.25 -7.92
N HIS A 90 -4.86 -5.55 -8.16
CA HIS A 90 -5.95 -6.49 -8.40
C HIS A 90 -6.85 -6.73 -7.17
N CYS A 91 -6.40 -6.33 -5.98
CA CYS A 91 -7.19 -6.35 -4.75
C CYS A 91 -8.31 -5.30 -4.73
N ILE A 92 -8.20 -4.28 -5.59
CA ILE A 92 -9.14 -3.17 -5.61
C ILE A 92 -10.28 -3.49 -6.56
N GLN A 93 -11.46 -3.67 -6.00
CA GLN A 93 -12.67 -4.11 -6.71
C GLN A 93 -13.73 -3.00 -6.73
N GLY A 94 -13.62 -2.09 -7.68
CA GLY A 94 -14.60 -0.99 -7.83
C GLY A 94 -14.64 -0.03 -6.64
N ASN A 95 -15.79 0.63 -6.45
CA ASN A 95 -16.01 1.66 -5.42
C ASN A 95 -16.53 1.03 -4.13
N LYS A 96 -15.76 0.15 -3.50
CA LYS A 96 -16.09 -0.41 -2.20
C LYS A 96 -15.41 0.38 -1.10
N GLU A 97 -15.98 0.35 0.09
CA GLU A 97 -15.34 0.89 1.29
C GLU A 97 -14.34 -0.13 1.82
N TYR A 98 -13.11 0.33 1.96
CA TYR A 98 -12.00 -0.48 2.45
C TYR A 98 -11.57 -0.02 3.83
N SER A 99 -11.13 -0.95 4.64
CA SER A 99 -10.39 -0.68 5.88
C SER A 99 -9.11 -1.50 5.93
N VAL A 100 -8.13 -1.01 6.66
CA VAL A 100 -6.87 -1.69 6.94
C VAL A 100 -6.82 -2.06 8.41
N MET A 101 -6.56 -3.33 8.71
CA MET A 101 -6.27 -3.80 10.06
C MET A 101 -4.76 -4.00 10.22
N LEU A 102 -4.20 -3.47 11.31
CA LEU A 102 -2.78 -3.51 11.68
C LEU A 102 -2.61 -3.99 13.12
N GLY A 103 -1.44 -4.52 13.45
CA GLY A 103 -1.06 -4.84 14.82
C GLY A 103 -1.75 -6.09 15.39
N SER A 104 -2.30 -6.95 14.55
CA SER A 104 -2.94 -8.20 14.97
C SER A 104 -2.32 -9.40 14.27
N SER A 105 -2.20 -10.50 14.98
CA SER A 105 -1.86 -11.80 14.40
C SER A 105 -3.08 -12.62 13.98
N THR A 106 -4.30 -12.19 14.36
CA THR A 106 -5.54 -12.89 14.03
C THR A 106 -6.49 -11.99 13.27
N LEU A 107 -7.29 -12.58 12.36
CA LEU A 107 -8.34 -11.84 11.64
C LEU A 107 -9.51 -11.41 12.54
N HIS A 108 -9.68 -12.08 13.68
CA HIS A 108 -10.74 -11.80 14.64
C HIS A 108 -10.15 -11.54 16.03
N PRO A 109 -9.54 -10.37 16.25
CA PRO A 109 -8.91 -10.07 17.51
C PRO A 109 -9.99 -9.92 18.62
N ASN A 110 -9.90 -10.76 19.64
CA ASN A 110 -10.77 -10.67 20.81
C ASN A 110 -10.33 -9.48 21.71
N GLY A 111 -10.69 -8.25 21.30
CA GLY A 111 -10.51 -7.06 22.13
C GLY A 111 -9.07 -6.70 22.48
N SER A 112 -8.07 -7.08 21.68
CA SER A 112 -6.69 -6.67 21.93
C SER A 112 -6.55 -5.14 21.74
N SER A 113 -6.03 -4.45 22.75
CA SER A 113 -5.86 -2.99 22.75
C SER A 113 -4.86 -2.48 21.71
N TRP A 114 -4.20 -3.37 20.97
CA TRP A 114 -3.12 -3.06 20.01
C TRP A 114 -3.57 -3.11 18.56
N THR A 115 -4.70 -3.75 18.28
CA THR A 115 -5.23 -3.84 16.92
C THR A 115 -5.83 -2.51 16.50
N LEU A 116 -5.36 -2.00 15.38
CA LEU A 116 -5.89 -0.80 14.75
C LEU A 116 -6.69 -1.21 13.51
N LYS A 117 -7.90 -0.68 13.40
CA LYS A 117 -8.71 -0.77 12.19
C LYS A 117 -8.99 0.64 11.70
N ILE A 118 -8.48 0.97 10.51
CA ILE A 118 -8.48 2.33 9.98
C ILE A 118 -9.12 2.30 8.60
N PRO A 119 -10.13 3.15 8.33
CA PRO A 119 -10.68 3.30 6.99
C PRO A 119 -9.63 3.78 6.00
N VAL A 120 -9.77 3.36 4.74
CA VAL A 120 -8.97 3.84 3.62
C VAL A 120 -9.65 5.06 3.02
N GLY A 121 -9.01 6.23 3.10
CA GLY A 121 -9.55 7.49 2.61
C GLY A 121 -9.32 7.69 1.11
N ASP A 122 -8.21 7.14 0.57
CA ASP A 122 -7.90 7.23 -0.86
C ASP A 122 -7.11 6.03 -1.33
N ILE A 123 -7.25 5.68 -2.61
CA ILE A 123 -6.58 4.54 -3.24
C ILE A 123 -5.93 4.97 -4.55
N ILE A 124 -4.62 4.82 -4.65
CA ILE A 124 -3.85 5.16 -5.84
C ILE A 124 -3.38 3.89 -6.53
N ILE A 125 -4.08 3.49 -7.57
CA ILE A 125 -3.68 2.38 -8.44
C ILE A 125 -2.60 2.89 -9.39
N HIS A 126 -1.54 2.09 -9.59
CA HIS A 126 -0.48 2.46 -10.53
C HIS A 126 -1.04 2.65 -11.95
N PRO A 127 -0.76 3.77 -12.66
CA PRO A 127 -1.40 4.11 -13.94
C PRO A 127 -1.13 3.12 -15.07
N LYS A 128 -0.10 2.27 -14.94
CA LYS A 128 0.22 1.21 -15.89
C LYS A 128 -0.29 -0.16 -15.47
N TYR A 129 -1.16 -0.22 -14.44
CA TYR A 129 -1.80 -1.47 -14.04
C TYR A 129 -2.65 -2.05 -15.17
N TRP A 130 -2.52 -3.34 -15.38
CA TRP A 130 -3.32 -4.10 -16.33
C TRP A 130 -3.59 -5.49 -15.76
N GLY A 131 -4.86 -5.81 -15.51
CA GLY A 131 -5.30 -7.04 -14.86
C GLY A 131 -5.92 -8.11 -15.78
N ARG A 132 -5.98 -7.87 -17.10
CA ARG A 132 -6.56 -8.84 -18.07
C ARG A 132 -5.44 -9.67 -18.69
N ASN A 133 -5.63 -10.99 -18.74
CA ASN A 133 -4.76 -12.00 -19.39
C ASN A 133 -3.31 -12.03 -18.87
N PHE A 134 -2.64 -10.88 -18.72
CA PHE A 134 -1.29 -10.74 -18.19
C PHE A 134 -1.26 -9.58 -17.20
N ILE A 135 -1.11 -9.90 -15.94
CA ILE A 135 -1.03 -8.90 -14.88
C ILE A 135 0.25 -8.08 -15.05
N ARG A 136 0.13 -6.75 -15.02
CA ARG A 136 1.25 -5.81 -15.13
C ARG A 136 1.09 -4.70 -14.12
N SER A 137 2.21 -4.25 -13.56
CA SER A 137 2.25 -3.13 -12.61
C SER A 137 1.19 -3.27 -11.53
N ASP A 138 1.11 -4.46 -10.97
CA ASP A 138 0.11 -4.86 -9.99
C ASP A 138 0.50 -4.31 -8.61
N ILE A 139 0.23 -3.04 -8.42
CA ILE A 139 0.54 -2.31 -7.21
C ILE A 139 -0.44 -1.16 -6.99
N ALA A 140 -0.89 -0.99 -5.77
CA ALA A 140 -1.72 0.10 -5.30
C ALA A 140 -1.20 0.64 -3.97
N LEU A 141 -1.43 1.93 -3.73
CA LEU A 141 -1.19 2.59 -2.47
C LEU A 141 -2.53 2.92 -1.83
N LEU A 142 -2.65 2.60 -0.56
CA LEU A 142 -3.83 2.84 0.26
C LEU A 142 -3.48 3.96 1.24
N CYS A 143 -4.16 5.07 1.15
CA CYS A 143 -4.01 6.17 2.08
C CYS A 143 -4.98 6.00 3.25
N LEU A 144 -4.44 5.89 4.45
CA LEU A 144 -5.24 5.75 5.67
C LEU A 144 -5.87 7.08 6.06
N GLU A 145 -7.15 7.09 6.44
CA GLU A 145 -7.85 8.33 6.87
C GLU A 145 -7.18 8.99 8.07
N THR A 146 -6.60 8.20 8.95
CA THR A 146 -5.86 8.68 10.12
C THR A 146 -4.47 8.07 10.16
N PRO A 147 -3.42 8.90 10.38
CA PRO A 147 -2.06 8.38 10.54
C PRO A 147 -1.93 7.49 11.77
N VAL A 148 -1.18 6.39 11.64
CA VAL A 148 -0.89 5.50 12.77
C VAL A 148 0.23 6.07 13.65
N THR A 149 0.17 5.76 14.93
CA THR A 149 1.31 5.93 15.85
C THR A 149 2.12 4.65 15.90
N PHE A 150 3.38 4.73 15.54
CA PHE A 150 4.25 3.56 15.56
C PHE A 150 4.50 3.08 17.00
N ASN A 151 4.49 1.77 17.14
CA ASN A 151 4.75 1.06 18.40
C ASN A 151 5.35 -0.32 18.09
N LYS A 152 5.55 -1.17 19.08
CA LYS A 152 6.13 -2.51 18.87
C LYS A 152 5.30 -3.44 17.98
N TYR A 153 4.02 -3.17 17.79
CA TYR A 153 3.09 -3.98 16.98
C TYR A 153 2.79 -3.38 15.60
N VAL A 154 3.05 -2.08 15.43
CA VAL A 154 2.76 -1.34 14.21
C VAL A 154 3.97 -0.51 13.83
N GLN A 155 4.70 -0.92 12.80
CA GLN A 155 5.92 -0.27 12.30
C GLN A 155 6.01 -0.40 10.78
N PRO A 156 6.67 0.53 10.08
CA PRO A 156 6.82 0.44 8.64
C PRO A 156 7.97 -0.48 8.23
N ILE A 157 7.80 -1.21 7.13
CA ILE A 157 8.88 -1.88 6.43
C ILE A 157 9.64 -0.88 5.55
N CYS A 158 10.96 -1.08 5.35
CA CYS A 158 11.74 -0.20 4.49
C CYS A 158 11.46 -0.45 3.00
N LEU A 159 11.40 0.63 2.24
CA LEU A 159 11.43 0.57 0.78
C LEU A 159 12.88 0.42 0.29
N PRO A 160 13.14 -0.46 -0.68
CA PRO A 160 14.47 -0.56 -1.29
C PRO A 160 14.78 0.69 -2.12
N GLU A 161 16.05 0.99 -2.33
CA GLU A 161 16.45 1.97 -3.33
C GLU A 161 16.10 1.46 -4.76
N HIS A 162 15.83 2.37 -5.69
CA HIS A 162 15.38 2.01 -7.05
C HIS A 162 16.41 1.20 -7.85
N ASN A 163 17.68 1.32 -7.52
CA ASN A 163 18.81 0.59 -8.14
C ASN A 163 19.26 -0.63 -7.31
N PHE A 164 18.63 -0.90 -6.16
CA PHE A 164 18.97 -2.06 -5.34
C PHE A 164 18.70 -3.36 -6.09
N ASN A 165 19.63 -4.29 -6.00
CA ASN A 165 19.53 -5.58 -6.68
C ASN A 165 19.51 -6.73 -5.66
N PHE A 166 18.36 -7.32 -5.48
CA PHE A 166 18.23 -8.55 -4.68
C PHE A 166 18.92 -9.71 -5.42
N LYS A 167 19.87 -10.36 -4.75
CA LYS A 167 20.61 -11.49 -5.32
C LYS A 167 19.72 -12.73 -5.41
N VAL A 168 19.95 -13.57 -6.41
CA VAL A 168 19.38 -14.91 -6.50
C VAL A 168 19.85 -15.71 -5.28
N GLY A 169 18.96 -16.49 -4.69
CA GLY A 169 19.22 -17.22 -3.45
C GLY A 169 19.04 -16.41 -2.17
N THR A 170 18.72 -15.10 -2.26
CA THR A 170 18.38 -14.32 -1.06
C THR A 170 17.18 -14.94 -0.38
N LYS A 171 17.32 -15.22 0.91
CA LYS A 171 16.25 -15.66 1.79
C LYS A 171 15.35 -14.49 2.13
N CYS A 172 14.04 -14.69 1.96
CA CYS A 172 13.00 -13.74 2.28
C CYS A 172 11.87 -14.45 3.00
N TRP A 173 10.93 -13.68 3.51
CA TRP A 173 9.75 -14.18 4.17
C TRP A 173 8.49 -13.63 3.52
N VAL A 174 7.48 -14.47 3.50
CA VAL A 174 6.12 -14.11 3.11
C VAL A 174 5.20 -14.36 4.29
N THR A 175 4.25 -13.47 4.47
CA THR A 175 3.32 -13.46 5.59
C THR A 175 1.91 -13.17 5.09
N GLY A 176 0.91 -13.57 5.86
CA GLY A 176 -0.48 -13.27 5.53
C GLY A 176 -1.50 -14.15 6.21
N TRP A 177 -2.76 -13.91 5.88
CA TRP A 177 -3.92 -14.72 6.28
C TRP A 177 -4.56 -15.42 5.09
N GLY A 178 -3.98 -15.27 3.91
CA GLY A 178 -4.42 -15.94 2.70
C GLY A 178 -4.37 -17.47 2.82
N GLN A 179 -4.77 -18.15 1.77
CA GLN A 179 -4.89 -19.60 1.78
C GLN A 179 -3.52 -20.27 1.84
N VAL A 180 -3.35 -21.15 2.80
CA VAL A 180 -2.30 -22.17 2.78
C VAL A 180 -2.87 -23.40 2.09
N LYS A 181 -2.46 -23.65 0.85
CA LYS A 181 -2.95 -24.80 0.07
C LYS A 181 -1.96 -25.95 0.21
N GLN A 182 -2.44 -27.07 0.71
CA GLN A 182 -1.78 -28.35 0.58
C GLN A 182 -2.34 -29.07 -0.65
N HIS A 183 -1.53 -29.82 -1.39
CA HIS A 183 -1.88 -30.47 -2.66
C HIS A 183 -3.22 -31.26 -2.67
N SER A 184 -3.74 -31.61 -1.52
CA SER A 184 -4.92 -32.47 -1.37
C SER A 184 -6.15 -31.84 -0.72
N SER A 185 -6.09 -30.59 -0.23
CA SER A 185 -7.23 -29.99 0.48
C SER A 185 -7.86 -28.83 -0.29
N ALA A 186 -9.16 -28.98 -0.61
CA ALA A 186 -9.95 -27.97 -1.28
C ALA A 186 -10.54 -26.89 -0.34
N GLN A 187 -9.95 -26.67 0.83
CA GLN A 187 -10.51 -25.75 1.81
C GLN A 187 -9.99 -24.33 1.59
N LEU A 188 -10.88 -23.47 1.10
CA LEU A 188 -10.61 -22.11 0.60
C LEU A 188 -10.89 -21.02 1.64
N THR A 189 -10.74 -21.29 2.93
CA THR A 189 -10.93 -20.27 3.97
C THR A 189 -9.62 -19.58 4.33
N PRO A 190 -9.61 -18.26 4.58
CA PRO A 190 -8.46 -17.57 5.14
C PRO A 190 -7.99 -18.23 6.44
N ALA A 191 -6.70 -18.22 6.69
CA ALA A 191 -6.16 -18.70 7.95
C ALA A 191 -6.61 -17.78 9.10
N PRO A 192 -7.07 -18.31 10.23
CA PRO A 192 -7.49 -17.47 11.35
C PRO A 192 -6.31 -16.73 11.98
N GLU A 193 -5.13 -17.31 11.93
CA GLU A 193 -3.88 -16.75 12.45
C GLU A 193 -2.92 -16.41 11.32
N LEU A 194 -2.11 -15.38 11.54
CA LEU A 194 -1.07 -14.98 10.61
C LEU A 194 -0.05 -16.12 10.44
N TRP A 195 0.10 -16.61 9.22
CA TRP A 195 1.15 -17.55 8.88
C TRP A 195 2.37 -16.82 8.32
N GLU A 196 3.50 -17.49 8.40
CA GLU A 196 4.77 -17.04 7.83
C GLU A 196 5.47 -18.20 7.14
N ALA A 197 6.18 -17.93 6.05
CA ALA A 197 6.93 -18.92 5.32
C ALA A 197 8.24 -18.36 4.76
N GLU A 198 9.27 -19.18 4.78
CA GLU A 198 10.58 -18.89 4.20
C GLU A 198 10.55 -19.17 2.70
N VAL A 199 11.01 -18.21 1.90
CA VAL A 199 11.11 -18.34 0.45
C VAL A 199 12.45 -17.80 -0.04
N PHE A 200 12.85 -18.21 -1.25
CA PHE A 200 14.14 -17.81 -1.84
C PHE A 200 13.92 -17.16 -3.20
N ILE A 201 14.59 -16.04 -3.43
CA ILE A 201 14.56 -15.36 -4.72
C ILE A 201 15.25 -16.23 -5.77
N ILE A 202 14.58 -16.42 -6.92
CA ILE A 202 15.16 -17.12 -8.07
C ILE A 202 15.31 -16.18 -9.26
N ASP A 203 16.13 -16.62 -10.22
CA ASP A 203 16.33 -15.87 -11.46
C ASP A 203 15.04 -15.82 -12.29
N ASN A 204 14.68 -14.62 -12.78
CA ASN A 204 13.46 -14.41 -13.54
C ASN A 204 13.43 -15.23 -14.86
N LYS A 205 14.58 -15.47 -15.53
CA LYS A 205 14.60 -16.27 -16.76
C LYS A 205 14.33 -17.74 -16.45
N ASN A 206 14.90 -18.24 -15.35
CA ASN A 206 14.63 -19.59 -14.89
C ASN A 206 13.15 -19.75 -14.50
N CYS A 207 12.62 -18.80 -13.75
CA CYS A 207 11.19 -18.73 -13.39
C CYS A 207 10.31 -18.74 -14.64
N ASP A 208 10.59 -17.87 -15.60
CA ASP A 208 9.86 -17.76 -16.87
C ASP A 208 9.87 -19.10 -17.65
N SER A 209 11.03 -19.74 -17.73
CA SER A 209 11.16 -21.04 -18.42
C SER A 209 10.31 -22.14 -17.76
N ILE A 210 10.23 -22.17 -16.42
CA ILE A 210 9.42 -23.13 -15.68
C ILE A 210 7.93 -22.88 -15.95
N PHE A 211 7.51 -21.61 -15.97
CA PHE A 211 6.12 -21.26 -16.31
C PHE A 211 5.76 -21.68 -17.75
N HIS A 212 6.68 -21.48 -18.72
CA HIS A 212 6.46 -21.85 -20.12
C HIS A 212 6.33 -23.36 -20.35
N LYS A 213 7.05 -24.21 -19.60
CA LYS A 213 6.96 -25.67 -19.73
C LYS A 213 5.54 -26.22 -19.59
N LYS A 214 4.62 -25.46 -19.00
CA LYS A 214 3.26 -25.87 -18.66
C LYS A 214 2.17 -24.96 -19.24
N THR A 215 2.52 -24.14 -20.21
CA THR A 215 1.58 -23.23 -20.88
C THR A 215 1.68 -23.37 -22.40
N LEU A 216 0.58 -23.04 -23.08
CA LEU A 216 0.56 -22.99 -24.55
C LEU A 216 1.10 -21.66 -25.11
N TYR A 217 1.59 -20.77 -24.25
CA TYR A 217 2.14 -19.48 -24.71
C TYR A 217 3.50 -19.68 -25.39
N PRO A 218 3.74 -19.00 -26.51
CA PRO A 218 5.04 -19.04 -27.20
C PRO A 218 6.15 -18.54 -26.27
N GLN A 219 7.29 -19.24 -26.26
CA GLN A 219 8.46 -18.89 -25.42
C GLN A 219 9.04 -17.50 -25.72
N VAL A 220 8.73 -16.92 -26.88
CA VAL A 220 9.13 -15.56 -27.25
C VAL A 220 8.40 -14.45 -26.49
N VAL A 221 7.30 -14.78 -25.81
CA VAL A 221 6.53 -13.83 -25.00
C VAL A 221 6.86 -14.02 -23.53
N PRO A 222 7.66 -13.15 -22.90
CA PRO A 222 8.02 -13.32 -21.49
C PRO A 222 6.79 -13.17 -20.58
N LEU A 223 6.54 -14.21 -19.79
CA LEU A 223 5.52 -14.21 -18.73
C LEU A 223 6.03 -13.48 -17.50
N ILE A 224 7.31 -13.71 -17.16
CA ILE A 224 7.99 -13.05 -16.04
C ILE A 224 8.80 -11.86 -16.54
N ARG A 225 8.39 -10.67 -16.16
CA ARG A 225 8.98 -9.42 -16.65
C ARG A 225 10.01 -8.86 -15.66
N LYS A 226 10.80 -7.87 -16.10
CA LYS A 226 11.84 -7.22 -15.27
C LYS A 226 11.27 -6.48 -14.05
N ASN A 227 10.00 -6.09 -14.09
CA ASN A 227 9.28 -5.46 -12.97
C ASN A 227 8.57 -6.46 -12.05
N MET A 228 8.88 -7.74 -12.20
CA MET A 228 8.45 -8.82 -11.34
C MET A 228 9.65 -9.44 -10.64
N ILE A 229 9.42 -10.13 -9.54
CA ILE A 229 10.39 -10.93 -8.81
C ILE A 229 9.73 -12.28 -8.51
N CYS A 230 10.49 -13.33 -8.68
CA CYS A 230 10.05 -14.70 -8.45
C CYS A 230 10.70 -15.28 -7.21
N THR A 231 9.95 -16.11 -6.49
CA THR A 231 10.48 -16.92 -5.39
C THR A 231 10.08 -18.39 -5.52
N THR A 232 10.76 -19.22 -4.76
CA THR A 232 10.45 -20.63 -4.55
C THR A 232 10.64 -20.99 -3.08
N ASN A 233 9.94 -22.02 -2.60
CA ASN A 233 10.03 -22.54 -1.24
C ASN A 233 10.78 -23.90 -1.15
N TYR A 234 11.60 -24.25 -2.12
CA TYR A 234 12.47 -25.43 -2.18
C TYR A 234 11.93 -26.70 -1.49
N GLY A 235 10.78 -27.19 -1.90
CA GLY A 235 10.36 -28.55 -1.54
C GLY A 235 9.29 -28.65 -0.46
N GLU A 236 8.73 -27.57 0.01
CA GLU A 236 7.51 -27.62 0.79
C GLU A 236 6.30 -27.86 -0.13
N ASP A 237 5.45 -28.82 0.24
CA ASP A 237 4.21 -29.11 -0.47
C ASP A 237 3.11 -28.06 -0.21
N LEU A 238 3.47 -26.93 0.39
CA LEU A 238 2.55 -25.86 0.76
C LEU A 238 2.73 -24.67 -0.17
N CYS A 239 1.65 -24.14 -0.66
CA CYS A 239 1.60 -22.85 -1.35
C CYS A 239 1.05 -21.81 -0.40
N TYR A 240 1.76 -20.74 -0.30
CA TYR A 240 1.41 -19.59 0.52
C TYR A 240 0.96 -18.47 -0.38
N GLY A 241 -0.29 -18.08 -0.32
CA GLY A 241 -0.83 -17.00 -1.14
C GLY A 241 -1.70 -16.08 -0.33
N ASP A 242 -1.20 -14.88 -0.09
CA ASP A 242 -2.01 -13.75 0.36
C ASP A 242 -1.82 -12.61 -0.64
N PRO A 243 -2.77 -12.44 -1.60
CA PRO A 243 -2.67 -11.38 -2.59
C PRO A 243 -2.41 -10.03 -1.95
N GLY A 244 -1.46 -9.28 -2.47
CA GLY A 244 -1.10 -7.97 -1.90
C GLY A 244 -0.16 -8.00 -0.71
N GLY A 245 0.07 -9.16 -0.11
CA GLY A 245 0.97 -9.34 1.03
C GLY A 245 2.46 -9.09 0.69
N PRO A 246 3.30 -8.80 1.69
CA PRO A 246 4.70 -8.46 1.48
C PRO A 246 5.59 -9.67 1.20
N LEU A 247 6.60 -9.46 0.35
CA LEU A 247 7.83 -10.24 0.31
C LEU A 247 8.90 -9.44 1.06
N ALA A 248 9.21 -9.82 2.28
CA ALA A 248 10.15 -9.15 3.16
C ALA A 248 11.50 -9.87 3.18
N CYS A 249 12.59 -9.16 2.91
CA CYS A 249 13.93 -9.72 2.95
C CYS A 249 14.78 -8.96 3.97
N GLU A 250 15.48 -9.69 4.82
CA GLU A 250 16.41 -9.07 5.76
C GLU A 250 17.75 -8.83 5.06
N ILE A 251 18.18 -7.58 5.00
CA ILE A 251 19.43 -7.14 4.39
C ILE A 251 20.16 -6.24 5.40
N ASP A 252 21.34 -6.65 5.80
CA ASP A 252 22.20 -5.92 6.76
C ASP A 252 21.45 -5.53 8.06
N GLY A 253 20.65 -6.47 8.58
CA GLY A 253 19.89 -6.30 9.82
C GLY A 253 18.64 -5.42 9.68
N ARG A 254 18.21 -5.12 8.46
CA ARG A 254 16.97 -4.37 8.17
C ARG A 254 16.03 -5.15 7.26
N TRP A 255 14.76 -5.08 7.55
CA TRP A 255 13.72 -5.66 6.73
C TRP A 255 13.31 -4.72 5.59
N ILE A 256 13.48 -5.20 4.36
CA ILE A 256 13.23 -4.45 3.14
C ILE A 256 12.11 -5.12 2.34
N LEU A 257 11.17 -4.34 1.85
CA LEU A 257 10.09 -4.81 1.00
C LEU A 257 10.62 -5.08 -0.41
N ALA A 258 10.87 -6.33 -0.73
CA ALA A 258 11.35 -6.74 -2.05
C ALA A 258 10.22 -6.82 -3.08
N GLY A 259 9.03 -7.24 -2.66
CA GLY A 259 7.89 -7.45 -3.54
C GLY A 259 6.54 -7.35 -2.84
N VAL A 260 5.49 -7.25 -3.65
CA VAL A 260 4.09 -7.37 -3.26
C VAL A 260 3.51 -8.56 -4.02
N PHE A 261 2.90 -9.51 -3.32
CA PHE A 261 2.37 -10.72 -3.93
C PHE A 261 1.34 -10.38 -5.00
N SER A 262 1.57 -10.89 -6.19
CA SER A 262 0.71 -10.60 -7.33
C SER A 262 -0.05 -11.84 -7.83
N TRP A 263 0.65 -12.93 -8.07
CA TRP A 263 0.04 -14.17 -8.54
C TRP A 263 0.97 -15.38 -8.35
N GLU A 264 0.37 -16.55 -8.36
CA GLU A 264 1.05 -17.84 -8.34
C GLU A 264 0.49 -18.74 -9.43
N LYS A 265 1.27 -19.73 -9.83
CA LYS A 265 0.72 -20.85 -10.59
C LYS A 265 0.04 -21.80 -9.62
N ALA A 266 -1.09 -22.38 -10.06
CA ALA A 266 -1.81 -23.36 -9.25
C ALA A 266 -0.86 -24.33 -8.53
N CYS A 267 -1.11 -24.53 -7.25
CA CYS A 267 -0.32 -25.31 -6.28
C CYS A 267 -0.20 -26.82 -6.59
N THR A 268 -0.07 -27.18 -7.84
CA THR A 268 -0.05 -28.59 -8.30
C THR A 268 1.31 -29.04 -8.80
N THR A 269 2.35 -28.20 -8.70
CA THR A 269 3.60 -28.47 -9.38
C THR A 269 4.82 -28.00 -8.58
N ILE A 270 5.68 -28.94 -8.23
CA ILE A 270 6.99 -28.67 -7.65
C ILE A 270 7.97 -28.22 -8.77
N PRO A 271 8.78 -27.14 -8.57
CA PRO A 271 8.78 -26.26 -7.42
C PRO A 271 7.59 -25.28 -7.43
N ASN A 272 7.10 -24.94 -6.23
CA ASN A 272 6.09 -23.90 -6.06
C ASN A 272 6.75 -22.55 -6.34
N LEU A 273 6.17 -21.81 -7.27
CA LEU A 273 6.67 -20.51 -7.71
C LEU A 273 5.64 -19.44 -7.43
N SER A 274 6.05 -18.40 -6.72
CA SER A 274 5.25 -17.21 -6.48
C SER A 274 5.85 -16.00 -7.17
N VAL A 275 5.00 -15.14 -7.70
CA VAL A 275 5.38 -13.95 -8.47
C VAL A 275 4.88 -12.69 -7.77
N TYR A 276 5.77 -11.75 -7.60
CA TYR A 276 5.54 -10.49 -6.90
C TYR A 276 5.81 -9.31 -7.84
N THR A 277 5.14 -8.21 -7.59
CA THR A 277 5.53 -6.91 -8.14
C THR A 277 6.84 -6.47 -7.50
N ARG A 278 7.90 -6.28 -8.28
CA ARG A 278 9.26 -5.93 -7.80
C ARG A 278 9.33 -4.48 -7.34
N ILE A 279 9.41 -4.21 -6.05
CA ILE A 279 9.32 -2.86 -5.47
C ILE A 279 10.40 -1.92 -5.96
N THR A 280 11.63 -2.37 -6.21
CA THR A 280 12.71 -1.51 -6.75
C THR A 280 12.32 -0.78 -8.04
N LYS A 281 11.35 -1.29 -8.81
CA LYS A 281 10.86 -0.64 -10.03
C LYS A 281 9.79 0.41 -9.78
N TYR A 282 9.27 0.46 -8.57
CA TYR A 282 8.18 1.37 -8.17
C TYR A 282 8.57 2.31 -7.04
N THR A 283 9.76 2.18 -6.46
CA THR A 283 10.21 2.99 -5.31
C THR A 283 10.08 4.49 -5.57
N ILE A 284 10.47 4.95 -6.77
CA ILE A 284 10.38 6.39 -7.12
C ILE A 284 8.91 6.80 -7.15
N TRP A 285 8.04 6.04 -7.82
CA TRP A 285 6.61 6.32 -7.88
C TRP A 285 5.97 6.31 -6.49
N ILE A 286 6.32 5.34 -5.64
CA ILE A 286 5.80 5.27 -4.26
C ILE A 286 6.22 6.51 -3.48
N LYS A 287 7.52 6.85 -3.47
CA LYS A 287 8.06 8.01 -2.75
C LYS A 287 7.43 9.32 -3.23
N ASP A 288 7.16 9.44 -4.52
CA ASP A 288 6.50 10.59 -5.14
C ASP A 288 5.05 10.73 -4.65
N GLN A 289 4.26 9.66 -4.65
CA GLN A 289 2.88 9.70 -4.15
C GLN A 289 2.81 10.00 -2.65
N VAL A 290 3.66 9.37 -1.85
CA VAL A 290 3.73 9.57 -0.39
C VAL A 290 4.10 11.02 -0.06
N SER A 291 5.09 11.61 -0.77
CA SER A 291 5.52 12.99 -0.53
C SER A 291 4.47 14.02 -0.95
N HIS A 292 3.76 13.81 -2.06
CA HIS A 292 2.66 14.68 -2.49
C HIS A 292 1.49 14.62 -1.52
N GLY A 293 1.14 13.44 -1.03
CA GLY A 293 0.11 13.30 0.00
C GLY A 293 0.44 14.03 1.30
N ALA A 294 1.71 14.07 1.69
CA ALA A 294 2.15 14.80 2.89
C ALA A 294 2.01 16.32 2.77
N LEU A 295 2.15 16.89 1.57
CA LEU A 295 2.05 18.34 1.32
C LEU A 295 0.61 18.85 1.32
N LEU A 296 -0.36 18.03 0.94
CA LEU A 296 -1.76 18.40 0.78
C LEU A 296 -2.66 18.06 1.99
N GLY A 297 -2.07 17.47 3.02
CA GLY A 297 -2.77 16.91 4.18
C GLY A 297 -3.19 15.46 3.96
N PRO A 298 -3.40 14.68 5.03
CA PRO A 298 -3.68 13.27 4.91
C PRO A 298 -4.95 13.05 4.08
N CYS A 299 -4.79 12.43 2.92
CA CYS A 299 -5.84 11.87 2.06
C CYS A 299 -7.02 12.79 1.70
N ARG A 300 -6.81 14.11 1.62
CA ARG A 300 -7.85 15.03 1.15
C ARG A 300 -7.68 15.37 -0.32
N THR A 301 -8.62 14.86 -1.09
CA THR A 301 -8.86 15.09 -2.50
C THR A 301 -8.81 16.56 -2.94
N PHE A 302 -8.21 16.80 -4.09
CA PHE A 302 -8.00 18.02 -4.88
C PHE A 302 -9.27 18.84 -5.22
N TRP A 303 -10.44 18.54 -4.68
CA TRP A 303 -11.71 19.19 -5.04
C TRP A 303 -11.84 20.63 -4.58
N LEU A 304 -11.02 21.11 -3.64
CA LEU A 304 -11.14 22.49 -3.14
C LEU A 304 -10.38 23.54 -3.96
N LEU A 305 -9.51 23.15 -4.88
CA LEU A 305 -8.77 24.12 -5.70
C LEU A 305 -9.47 24.47 -7.03
N LEU A 306 -10.53 23.78 -7.43
CA LEU A 306 -11.29 24.09 -8.65
C LEU A 306 -12.50 25.02 -8.42
N LEU A 307 -12.91 25.24 -7.18
CA LEU A 307 -14.03 26.13 -6.85
C LEU A 307 -13.82 27.59 -7.25
N PRO A 308 -12.61 28.20 -7.19
CA PRO A 308 -12.41 29.57 -7.64
C PRO A 308 -12.55 29.76 -9.15
N TRP A 309 -12.29 28.73 -9.96
CA TRP A 309 -12.33 28.82 -11.42
C TRP A 309 -13.74 28.72 -11.98
N LEU A 310 -14.67 28.05 -11.32
CA LEU A 310 -16.07 27.94 -11.74
C LEU A 310 -16.90 29.21 -11.47
N LEU A 311 -16.41 30.08 -10.57
CA LEU A 311 -17.06 31.37 -10.27
C LEU A 311 -16.63 32.53 -11.19
N GLN A 312 -15.74 32.27 -12.16
CA GLN A 312 -15.23 33.29 -13.10
C GLN A 312 -15.77 33.17 -14.52
N LEU A 313 -16.81 32.36 -14.76
CA LEU A 313 -17.49 32.41 -16.05
C LEU A 313 -18.31 33.69 -16.11
N PRO A 314 -18.00 34.65 -17.03
CA PRO A 314 -18.83 35.81 -17.23
C PRO A 314 -20.17 35.35 -17.80
N VAL A 315 -21.23 35.63 -17.10
CA VAL A 315 -22.59 35.60 -17.67
C VAL A 315 -22.66 36.75 -18.68
N SER A 316 -22.36 36.49 -19.94
CA SER A 316 -22.66 37.37 -21.03
C SER A 316 -24.13 37.14 -21.42
N LEU A 317 -24.92 38.11 -21.08
CA LEU A 317 -26.21 38.43 -21.73
C LEU A 317 -25.96 39.29 -22.94
#